data_e68a19c02ca9f734b8c7b234b25e822a
#
_entry.id   e68a19c02ca9f734b8c7b234b25e822a
#
_cell.length_a   1.000
_cell.length_b   1.000
_cell.length_c   1.000
_cell.angle_alpha   90.00
_cell.angle_beta   90.00
_cell.angle_gamma   90.00
#
_symmetry.space_group_name_H-M   'P 1'
#
loop_
_entity.id
_entity.type
_entity.pdbx_description
1 polymer ?
#
loop_
_entity_poly.entity_id
_entity_poly.type
_entity_poly.pdbx_seq_one_letter_code
_entity_poly.pdbx_strand_id
1 'polypeptide(L)'
;MGDLSGVHSQVFRPLPDVLRAEAIVDRLSTAVSLGLLRRGDQLPVENQLTAMFGVATATVRDALQELRDRGIIETRRGRSGGTFVIGYPRTNIDALRQRLLGLSMAELRDMEDEQLATALAAAQLAIERAFPHDIDRLERIARTMGEATTTESCLRADTRFQAELAVLSQSERLLATQMRLLTESIEIMWTVLAVESDKQWTMNDHLAIVTALREGNLVAAQRAIREHISRDFYRLVAARLDTLYPIGPTDE
;
A
#
# COMPACT_ATOMS: atom_id res chain seq x y z
N MET A 1 -17.04 2.99 16.91
CA MET A 1 -17.20 2.69 15.48
C MET A 1 -16.26 3.63 14.76
N GLY A 2 -15.04 3.16 14.46
CA GLY A 2 -14.01 3.99 13.86
C GLY A 2 -14.47 4.48 12.49
N ASP A 3 -14.24 5.75 12.24
CA ASP A 3 -14.43 6.39 10.95
C ASP A 3 -13.60 5.60 9.92
N LEU A 4 -14.28 4.92 9.01
CA LEU A 4 -13.67 4.27 7.86
C LEU A 4 -13.21 5.38 6.91
N SER A 5 -12.02 5.93 7.17
CA SER A 5 -11.40 6.94 6.32
C SER A 5 -11.30 6.44 4.86
N GLY A 6 -11.19 7.36 3.89
CA GLY A 6 -11.29 7.09 2.46
C GLY A 6 -10.56 5.84 1.96
N VAL A 7 -9.39 5.49 2.54
CA VAL A 7 -8.63 4.26 2.18
C VAL A 7 -9.42 2.99 2.50
N HIS A 8 -10.04 2.89 3.68
CA HIS A 8 -10.85 1.73 4.05
C HIS A 8 -12.06 1.57 3.12
N SER A 9 -12.66 2.66 2.63
CA SER A 9 -13.78 2.59 1.69
C SER A 9 -13.42 1.90 0.38
N GLN A 10 -12.18 2.01 -0.08
CA GLN A 10 -11.72 1.36 -1.31
C GLN A 10 -11.51 -0.15 -1.14
N VAL A 11 -11.04 -0.58 0.04
CA VAL A 11 -10.89 -2.03 0.35
C VAL A 11 -12.23 -2.75 0.24
N PHE A 12 -13.32 -2.12 0.69
CA PHE A 12 -14.66 -2.71 0.72
C PHE A 12 -15.57 -2.27 -0.43
N ARG A 13 -15.02 -1.77 -1.51
CA ARG A 13 -15.78 -1.34 -2.68
C ARG A 13 -16.51 -2.50 -3.37
N PRO A 14 -17.68 -2.27 -4.01
CA PRO A 14 -18.36 -3.30 -4.80
C PRO A 14 -17.45 -3.95 -5.83
N LEU A 15 -17.58 -5.25 -5.98
CA LEU A 15 -16.87 -6.06 -6.96
C LEU A 15 -17.65 -6.09 -8.29
N PRO A 16 -17.00 -6.12 -9.47
CA PRO A 16 -17.69 -6.35 -10.74
C PRO A 16 -18.35 -7.73 -10.80
N ASP A 17 -19.40 -7.89 -11.60
CA ASP A 17 -20.37 -9.02 -11.64
C ASP A 17 -19.81 -10.44 -11.83
N VAL A 18 -18.53 -10.65 -11.98
CA VAL A 18 -17.91 -11.96 -12.31
C VAL A 18 -17.11 -12.52 -11.13
N LEU A 19 -17.26 -12.01 -9.89
CA LEU A 19 -16.29 -12.28 -8.85
C LEU A 19 -16.70 -13.34 -7.83
N ARG A 20 -15.86 -14.38 -7.81
CA ARG A 20 -15.83 -15.51 -6.90
C ARG A 20 -15.29 -15.09 -5.52
N ALA A 21 -15.42 -15.97 -4.53
CA ALA A 21 -14.83 -15.79 -3.20
C ALA A 21 -13.33 -15.42 -3.24
N GLU A 22 -12.59 -15.98 -4.20
CA GLU A 22 -11.17 -15.70 -4.46
C GLU A 22 -10.86 -14.19 -4.57
N ALA A 23 -11.68 -13.42 -5.26
CA ALA A 23 -11.43 -11.97 -5.40
C ALA A 23 -11.64 -11.19 -4.11
N ILE A 24 -12.52 -11.65 -3.23
CA ILE A 24 -12.64 -11.08 -1.88
C ILE A 24 -11.41 -11.45 -1.05
N VAL A 25 -10.97 -12.71 -1.14
CA VAL A 25 -9.76 -13.20 -0.46
C VAL A 25 -8.56 -12.39 -0.90
N ASP A 26 -8.34 -12.22 -2.20
CA ASP A 26 -7.21 -11.48 -2.74
C ASP A 26 -7.25 -10.01 -2.32
N ARG A 27 -8.43 -9.36 -2.39
CA ARG A 27 -8.58 -7.97 -1.98
C ARG A 27 -8.31 -7.75 -0.50
N LEU A 28 -8.84 -8.60 0.38
CA LEU A 28 -8.62 -8.49 1.81
C LEU A 28 -7.19 -8.88 2.19
N SER A 29 -6.63 -9.93 1.57
CA SER A 29 -5.22 -10.30 1.75
C SER A 29 -4.28 -9.18 1.35
N THR A 30 -4.50 -8.58 0.17
CA THR A 30 -3.75 -7.42 -0.30
C THR A 30 -3.87 -6.24 0.68
N ALA A 31 -5.08 -5.91 1.14
CA ALA A 31 -5.28 -4.83 2.10
C ALA A 31 -4.54 -5.07 3.43
N VAL A 32 -4.44 -6.32 3.86
CA VAL A 32 -3.65 -6.70 5.04
C VAL A 32 -2.15 -6.61 4.75
N SER A 33 -1.68 -7.12 3.62
CA SER A 33 -0.26 -7.02 3.21
C SER A 33 0.21 -5.57 3.13
N LEU A 34 -0.61 -4.72 2.53
CA LEU A 34 -0.33 -3.30 2.37
C LEU A 34 -0.55 -2.49 3.68
N GLY A 35 -0.97 -3.13 4.77
CA GLY A 35 -1.19 -2.47 6.07
C GLY A 35 -2.38 -1.53 6.15
N LEU A 36 -3.29 -1.60 5.19
CA LEU A 36 -4.56 -0.85 5.15
C LEU A 36 -5.57 -1.46 6.13
N LEU A 37 -5.48 -2.78 6.34
CA LEU A 37 -6.09 -3.51 7.43
C LEU A 37 -4.97 -4.04 8.34
N ARG A 38 -5.00 -3.68 9.62
CA ARG A 38 -3.93 -3.99 10.57
C ARG A 38 -4.31 -5.16 11.46
N ARG A 39 -3.29 -5.83 11.99
CA ARG A 39 -3.52 -6.81 13.05
C ARG A 39 -4.28 -6.16 14.22
N GLY A 40 -5.39 -6.80 14.61
CA GLY A 40 -6.32 -6.29 15.61
C GLY A 40 -7.51 -5.53 15.04
N ASP A 41 -7.49 -5.10 13.78
CA ASP A 41 -8.64 -4.46 13.16
C ASP A 41 -9.80 -5.44 13.03
N GLN A 42 -11.00 -4.96 13.35
CA GLN A 42 -12.24 -5.71 13.19
C GLN A 42 -12.79 -5.49 11.79
N LEU A 43 -13.02 -6.58 11.06
CA LEU A 43 -13.72 -6.53 9.78
C LEU A 43 -15.20 -6.21 9.98
N PRO A 44 -15.86 -5.56 9.00
CA PRO A 44 -17.32 -5.42 8.99
C PRO A 44 -17.99 -6.80 9.11
N VAL A 45 -19.18 -6.84 9.70
CA VAL A 45 -19.94 -8.08 9.82
C VAL A 45 -20.40 -8.61 8.45
N GLU A 46 -20.64 -9.92 8.34
CA GLU A 46 -20.94 -10.59 7.06
C GLU A 46 -22.00 -9.85 6.21
N ASN A 47 -23.09 -9.38 6.84
CA ASN A 47 -24.14 -8.65 6.12
C ASN A 47 -23.67 -7.31 5.56
N GLN A 48 -22.77 -6.62 6.27
CA GLN A 48 -22.15 -5.39 5.79
C GLN A 48 -21.19 -5.68 4.64
N LEU A 49 -20.34 -6.71 4.76
CA LEU A 49 -19.44 -7.15 3.68
C LEU A 49 -20.23 -7.54 2.43
N THR A 50 -21.34 -8.28 2.59
CA THR A 50 -22.26 -8.64 1.50
C THR A 50 -22.77 -7.40 0.76
N ALA A 51 -23.24 -6.39 1.51
CA ALA A 51 -23.70 -5.14 0.93
C ALA A 51 -22.58 -4.33 0.28
N MET A 52 -21.40 -4.25 0.94
CA MET A 52 -20.25 -3.47 0.45
C MET A 52 -19.65 -4.05 -0.81
N PHE A 53 -19.50 -5.38 -0.87
CA PHE A 53 -18.94 -6.07 -2.05
C PHE A 53 -19.97 -6.30 -3.16
N GLY A 54 -21.25 -6.19 -2.87
CA GLY A 54 -22.33 -6.45 -3.83
C GLY A 54 -22.44 -7.93 -4.24
N VAL A 55 -22.14 -8.87 -3.32
CA VAL A 55 -22.11 -10.32 -3.60
C VAL A 55 -23.07 -11.08 -2.69
N ALA A 56 -23.32 -12.37 -2.97
CA ALA A 56 -24.13 -13.24 -2.12
C ALA A 56 -23.43 -13.51 -0.76
N THR A 57 -24.21 -13.70 0.30
CA THR A 57 -23.70 -14.00 1.65
C THR A 57 -22.86 -15.28 1.68
N ALA A 58 -23.22 -16.30 0.88
CA ALA A 58 -22.43 -17.52 0.75
C ALA A 58 -21.01 -17.23 0.26
N THR A 59 -20.86 -16.39 -0.78
CA THR A 59 -19.57 -15.97 -1.32
C THR A 59 -18.69 -15.25 -0.27
N VAL A 60 -19.30 -14.39 0.56
CA VAL A 60 -18.57 -13.75 1.67
C VAL A 60 -18.12 -14.79 2.71
N ARG A 61 -18.98 -15.75 3.06
CA ARG A 61 -18.63 -16.80 4.02
C ARG A 61 -17.49 -17.70 3.54
N ASP A 62 -17.53 -18.10 2.27
CA ASP A 62 -16.48 -18.91 1.66
C ASP A 62 -15.14 -18.14 1.68
N ALA A 63 -15.15 -16.86 1.31
CA ALA A 63 -13.96 -16.00 1.37
C ALA A 63 -13.43 -15.82 2.80
N LEU A 64 -14.30 -15.57 3.78
CA LEU A 64 -13.88 -15.46 5.17
C LEU A 64 -13.38 -16.79 5.74
N GLN A 65 -13.91 -17.92 5.28
CA GLN A 65 -13.39 -19.24 5.66
C GLN A 65 -11.98 -19.44 5.13
N GLU A 66 -11.75 -19.15 3.86
CA GLU A 66 -10.43 -19.23 3.23
C GLU A 66 -9.40 -18.33 3.93
N LEU A 67 -9.77 -17.10 4.29
CA LEU A 67 -8.89 -16.18 5.04
C LEU A 67 -8.57 -16.72 6.45
N ARG A 68 -9.52 -17.43 7.11
CA ARG A 68 -9.25 -18.12 8.39
C ARG A 68 -8.28 -19.26 8.21
N ASP A 69 -8.46 -20.06 7.18
CA ASP A 69 -7.60 -21.23 6.88
C ASP A 69 -6.17 -20.77 6.54
N ARG A 70 -6.02 -19.61 5.93
CA ARG A 70 -4.72 -18.95 5.70
C ARG A 70 -4.13 -18.28 6.95
N GLY A 71 -4.86 -18.23 8.08
CA GLY A 71 -4.41 -17.59 9.33
C GLY A 71 -4.31 -16.06 9.26
N ILE A 72 -5.03 -15.44 8.32
CA ILE A 72 -5.06 -13.98 8.16
C ILE A 72 -6.06 -13.35 9.11
N ILE A 73 -7.21 -14.01 9.34
CA ILE A 73 -8.26 -13.55 10.22
C ILE A 73 -8.67 -14.64 11.22
N GLU A 74 -9.31 -14.22 12.32
CA GLU A 74 -10.00 -15.12 13.25
C GLU A 74 -11.39 -14.59 13.59
N THR A 75 -12.31 -15.49 13.98
CA THR A 75 -13.63 -15.11 14.48
C THR A 75 -13.72 -15.37 15.97
N ARG A 76 -13.98 -14.34 16.75
CA ARG A 76 -14.20 -14.40 18.21
C ARG A 76 -15.69 -14.38 18.49
N ARG A 77 -16.16 -15.24 19.44
CA ARG A 77 -17.56 -15.29 19.87
C ARG A 77 -17.76 -14.42 21.11
N GLY A 78 -18.99 -13.98 21.34
CA GLY A 78 -19.38 -13.26 22.56
C GLY A 78 -19.77 -11.81 22.30
N ARG A 79 -20.02 -11.05 23.39
CA ARG A 79 -20.52 -9.67 23.37
C ARG A 79 -19.55 -8.69 22.66
N SER A 80 -18.26 -8.96 22.72
CA SER A 80 -17.20 -8.25 21.99
C SER A 80 -16.67 -9.08 20.80
N GLY A 81 -17.50 -9.97 20.26
CA GLY A 81 -17.16 -10.86 19.16
C GLY A 81 -17.07 -10.13 17.83
N GLY A 82 -16.54 -10.84 16.84
CA GLY A 82 -16.37 -10.32 15.50
C GLY A 82 -15.27 -11.07 14.75
N THR A 83 -15.01 -10.65 13.53
CA THR A 83 -13.91 -11.16 12.72
C THR A 83 -12.77 -10.16 12.77
N PHE A 84 -11.58 -10.60 13.17
CA PHE A 84 -10.40 -9.75 13.39
C PHE A 84 -9.24 -10.20 12.53
N VAL A 85 -8.46 -9.26 12.04
CA VAL A 85 -7.17 -9.53 11.40
C VAL A 85 -6.17 -9.97 12.47
N ILE A 86 -5.53 -11.14 12.28
CA ILE A 86 -4.57 -11.70 13.24
C ILE A 86 -3.18 -11.94 12.66
N GLY A 87 -3.07 -12.01 11.34
CA GLY A 87 -1.83 -12.32 10.65
C GLY A 87 -1.70 -11.58 9.35
N TYR A 88 -0.53 -11.72 8.76
CA TYR A 88 -0.25 -11.25 7.41
C TYR A 88 -0.11 -12.45 6.48
N PRO A 89 -0.54 -12.34 5.20
CA PRO A 89 -0.21 -13.34 4.21
C PRO A 89 1.30 -13.59 4.21
N ARG A 90 1.72 -14.84 4.10
CA ARG A 90 3.14 -15.15 3.99
C ARG A 90 3.67 -14.61 2.66
N THR A 91 4.59 -13.67 2.73
CA THR A 91 5.27 -13.14 1.56
C THR A 91 6.26 -14.17 1.05
N ASN A 92 6.09 -14.62 -0.18
CA ASN A 92 7.06 -15.48 -0.84
C ASN A 92 8.12 -14.59 -1.52
N ILE A 93 9.22 -14.32 -0.81
CA ILE A 93 10.32 -13.46 -1.29
C ILE A 93 10.90 -13.99 -2.61
N ASP A 94 11.04 -15.31 -2.77
CA ASP A 94 11.58 -15.88 -4.00
C ASP A 94 10.63 -15.67 -5.19
N ALA A 95 9.31 -15.78 -4.98
CA ALA A 95 8.33 -15.47 -6.01
C ALA A 95 8.37 -13.99 -6.40
N LEU A 96 8.55 -13.08 -5.45
CA LEU A 96 8.69 -11.64 -5.72
C LEU A 96 9.99 -11.33 -6.46
N ARG A 97 11.10 -11.96 -6.12
CA ARG A 97 12.36 -11.86 -6.87
C ARG A 97 12.19 -12.35 -8.31
N GLN A 98 11.57 -13.50 -8.50
CA GLN A 98 11.27 -14.01 -9.84
C GLN A 98 10.38 -13.06 -10.64
N ARG A 99 9.39 -12.45 -10.00
CA ARG A 99 8.55 -11.43 -10.62
C ARG A 99 9.37 -10.22 -11.06
N LEU A 100 10.25 -9.69 -10.20
CA LEU A 100 11.14 -8.58 -10.54
C LEU A 100 12.07 -8.93 -11.72
N LEU A 101 12.64 -10.13 -11.72
CA LEU A 101 13.49 -10.60 -12.81
C LEU A 101 12.74 -10.75 -14.14
N GLY A 102 11.46 -11.10 -14.10
CA GLY A 102 10.60 -11.23 -15.26
C GLY A 102 10.20 -9.88 -15.89
N LEU A 103 10.26 -8.76 -15.15
CA LEU A 103 9.93 -7.45 -15.70
C LEU A 103 11.03 -6.94 -16.63
N SER A 104 10.67 -6.43 -17.80
CA SER A 104 11.58 -5.72 -18.68
C SER A 104 11.88 -4.30 -18.15
N MET A 105 12.93 -3.68 -18.68
CA MET A 105 13.23 -2.27 -18.37
C MET A 105 12.13 -1.31 -18.86
N ALA A 106 11.42 -1.66 -19.91
CA ALA A 106 10.28 -0.87 -20.42
C ALA A 106 9.12 -0.94 -19.42
N GLU A 107 8.76 -2.12 -18.95
CA GLU A 107 7.69 -2.29 -17.94
C GLU A 107 8.01 -1.58 -16.63
N LEU A 108 9.27 -1.65 -16.15
CA LEU A 108 9.68 -0.89 -14.95
C LEU A 108 9.52 0.62 -15.16
N ARG A 109 9.89 1.15 -16.34
CA ARG A 109 9.72 2.57 -16.67
C ARG A 109 8.24 2.96 -16.75
N ASP A 110 7.41 2.15 -17.39
CA ASP A 110 5.97 2.41 -17.50
C ASP A 110 5.31 2.45 -16.11
N MET A 111 5.76 1.58 -15.19
CA MET A 111 5.31 1.60 -13.79
C MET A 111 5.74 2.88 -13.06
N GLU A 112 6.98 3.35 -13.25
CA GLU A 112 7.48 4.62 -12.70
C GLU A 112 6.65 5.79 -13.22
N ASP A 113 6.43 5.87 -14.52
CA ASP A 113 5.70 6.95 -15.18
C ASP A 113 4.25 7.03 -14.67
N GLU A 114 3.56 5.90 -14.52
CA GLU A 114 2.19 5.87 -14.01
C GLU A 114 2.13 6.23 -12.52
N GLN A 115 3.06 5.72 -11.71
CA GLN A 115 3.17 6.06 -10.28
C GLN A 115 3.42 7.57 -10.11
N LEU A 116 4.34 8.12 -10.88
CA LEU A 116 4.68 9.53 -10.86
C LEU A 116 3.48 10.40 -11.27
N ALA A 117 2.83 10.09 -12.39
CA ALA A 117 1.68 10.85 -12.87
C ALA A 117 0.54 10.86 -11.83
N THR A 118 0.27 9.70 -11.21
CA THR A 118 -0.77 9.56 -10.19
C THR A 118 -0.47 10.37 -8.94
N ALA A 119 0.77 10.29 -8.43
CA ALA A 119 1.18 11.00 -7.23
C ALA A 119 1.24 12.53 -7.43
N LEU A 120 1.70 12.99 -8.61
CA LEU A 120 1.71 14.42 -8.95
C LEU A 120 0.29 15.00 -9.02
N ALA A 121 -0.64 14.28 -9.66
CA ALA A 121 -2.04 14.68 -9.71
C ALA A 121 -2.68 14.69 -8.32
N ALA A 122 -2.39 13.68 -7.49
CA ALA A 122 -2.90 13.61 -6.12
C ALA A 122 -2.39 14.79 -5.27
N ALA A 123 -1.10 15.14 -5.35
CA ALA A 123 -0.52 16.24 -4.61
C ALA A 123 -1.09 17.60 -5.03
N GLN A 124 -1.25 17.84 -6.32
CA GLN A 124 -1.88 19.07 -6.81
C GLN A 124 -3.28 19.25 -6.22
N LEU A 125 -4.12 18.22 -6.31
CA LEU A 125 -5.47 18.27 -5.79
C LEU A 125 -5.50 18.34 -4.26
N ALA A 126 -4.54 17.72 -3.57
CA ALA A 126 -4.41 17.83 -2.12
C ALA A 126 -4.13 19.27 -1.68
N ILE A 127 -3.27 20.01 -2.38
CA ILE A 127 -3.04 21.45 -2.10
C ILE A 127 -4.33 22.26 -2.22
N GLU A 128 -5.19 21.92 -3.17
CA GLU A 128 -6.45 22.65 -3.43
C GLU A 128 -7.57 22.26 -2.45
N ARG A 129 -7.57 21.04 -1.91
CA ARG A 129 -8.75 20.43 -1.27
C ARG A 129 -8.54 20.00 0.16
N ALA A 130 -7.31 19.65 0.56
CA ALA A 130 -7.04 19.13 1.90
C ALA A 130 -7.16 20.23 2.96
N PHE A 131 -7.70 19.85 4.12
CA PHE A 131 -7.70 20.74 5.28
C PHE A 131 -6.41 20.62 6.09
N PRO A 132 -6.03 21.61 6.91
CA PRO A 132 -4.81 21.54 7.72
C PRO A 132 -4.69 20.27 8.56
N HIS A 133 -5.79 19.81 9.16
CA HIS A 133 -5.79 18.57 9.97
C HIS A 133 -5.51 17.30 9.16
N ASP A 134 -5.80 17.29 7.85
CA ASP A 134 -5.48 16.19 6.95
C ASP A 134 -3.97 16.14 6.69
N ILE A 135 -3.34 17.29 6.48
CA ILE A 135 -1.88 17.40 6.33
C ILE A 135 -1.18 16.97 7.63
N ASP A 136 -1.70 17.34 8.80
CA ASP A 136 -1.17 16.88 10.09
C ASP A 136 -1.31 15.35 10.26
N ARG A 137 -2.39 14.77 9.73
CA ARG A 137 -2.56 13.31 9.69
C ARG A 137 -1.52 12.65 8.78
N LEU A 138 -1.30 13.21 7.59
CA LEU A 138 -0.29 12.72 6.65
C LEU A 138 1.12 12.79 7.25
N GLU A 139 1.45 13.87 7.99
CA GLU A 139 2.73 13.99 8.70
C GLU A 139 2.91 12.89 9.76
N ARG A 140 1.88 12.62 10.56
CA ARG A 140 1.96 11.52 11.54
C ARG A 140 2.21 10.17 10.86
N ILE A 141 1.58 9.94 9.71
CA ILE A 141 1.80 8.73 8.91
C ILE A 141 3.24 8.67 8.39
N ALA A 142 3.77 9.77 7.83
CA ALA A 142 5.16 9.85 7.36
C ALA A 142 6.16 9.47 8.46
N ARG A 143 5.94 9.93 9.70
CA ARG A 143 6.82 9.64 10.84
C ARG A 143 6.79 8.18 11.29
N THR A 144 5.72 7.41 10.98
CA THR A 144 5.67 5.97 11.33
C THR A 144 6.72 5.15 10.57
N MET A 145 7.27 5.66 9.47
CA MET A 145 8.38 5.04 8.77
C MET A 145 9.63 4.95 9.67
N GLY A 146 9.92 5.98 10.46
CA GLY A 146 11.04 5.98 11.41
C GLY A 146 10.93 4.94 12.52
N GLU A 147 9.70 4.55 12.88
CA GLU A 147 9.40 3.54 13.91
C GLU A 147 9.46 2.10 13.38
N ALA A 148 9.52 1.93 12.05
CA ALA A 148 9.54 0.62 11.41
C ALA A 148 10.84 -0.13 11.73
N THR A 149 10.72 -1.42 12.09
CA THR A 149 11.85 -2.29 12.46
C THR A 149 12.00 -3.52 11.58
N THR A 150 11.02 -3.77 10.71
CA THR A 150 11.03 -4.91 9.77
C THR A 150 10.65 -4.43 8.37
N THR A 151 11.01 -5.21 7.35
CA THR A 151 10.61 -4.94 5.95
C THR A 151 9.11 -4.77 5.82
N GLU A 152 8.31 -5.62 6.48
CA GLU A 152 6.85 -5.53 6.44
C GLU A 152 6.33 -4.26 7.12
N SER A 153 6.97 -3.78 8.18
CA SER A 153 6.57 -2.52 8.81
C SER A 153 6.95 -1.31 7.98
N CYS A 154 8.06 -1.34 7.26
CA CYS A 154 8.43 -0.32 6.27
C CYS A 154 7.42 -0.29 5.11
N LEU A 155 7.12 -1.47 4.53
CA LEU A 155 6.12 -1.61 3.47
C LEU A 155 4.77 -0.98 3.88
N ARG A 156 4.28 -1.31 5.07
CA ARG A 156 3.02 -0.76 5.59
C ARG A 156 3.06 0.75 5.79
N ALA A 157 4.16 1.29 6.30
CA ALA A 157 4.30 2.72 6.54
C ALA A 157 4.30 3.50 5.21
N ASP A 158 5.03 3.02 4.22
CA ASP A 158 5.11 3.62 2.90
C ASP A 158 3.78 3.54 2.14
N THR A 159 3.19 2.34 2.06
CA THR A 159 1.86 2.14 1.45
C THR A 159 0.82 3.07 2.04
N ARG A 160 0.81 3.20 3.36
CA ARG A 160 -0.16 4.05 4.05
C ARG A 160 0.05 5.52 3.74
N PHE A 161 1.29 5.99 3.62
CA PHE A 161 1.59 7.35 3.23
C PHE A 161 1.10 7.64 1.81
N GLN A 162 1.44 6.80 0.86
CA GLN A 162 1.06 6.97 -0.54
C GLN A 162 -0.47 6.88 -0.73
N ALA A 163 -1.13 5.95 -0.07
CA ALA A 163 -2.59 5.85 -0.09
C ALA A 163 -3.26 7.08 0.53
N GLU A 164 -2.73 7.60 1.65
CA GLU A 164 -3.26 8.79 2.31
C GLU A 164 -3.07 10.04 1.45
N LEU A 165 -1.94 10.20 0.76
CA LEU A 165 -1.74 11.28 -0.21
C LEU A 165 -2.83 11.25 -1.30
N ALA A 166 -3.17 10.07 -1.80
CA ALA A 166 -4.25 9.92 -2.76
C ALA A 166 -5.64 10.23 -2.16
N VAL A 167 -5.88 9.93 -0.88
CA VAL A 167 -7.11 10.33 -0.17
C VAL A 167 -7.25 11.84 -0.09
N LEU A 168 -6.16 12.54 0.20
CA LEU A 168 -6.15 14.00 0.28
C LEU A 168 -6.55 14.68 -1.04
N SER A 169 -6.38 14.01 -2.17
CA SER A 169 -6.85 14.49 -3.47
C SER A 169 -8.38 14.57 -3.56
N GLN A 170 -9.11 13.90 -2.68
CA GLN A 170 -10.57 13.74 -2.71
C GLN A 170 -11.09 13.22 -4.07
N SER A 171 -10.26 12.42 -4.76
CA SER A 171 -10.60 11.77 -6.02
C SER A 171 -10.63 10.25 -5.84
N GLU A 172 -11.84 9.67 -5.85
CA GLU A 172 -11.99 8.21 -5.74
C GLU A 172 -11.26 7.46 -6.84
N ARG A 173 -11.19 8.02 -8.04
CA ARG A 173 -10.53 7.38 -9.19
C ARG A 173 -9.01 7.38 -9.04
N LEU A 174 -8.41 8.49 -8.56
CA LEU A 174 -6.97 8.53 -8.26
C LEU A 174 -6.63 7.57 -7.11
N LEU A 175 -7.45 7.53 -6.07
CA LEU A 175 -7.25 6.57 -4.99
C LEU A 175 -7.32 5.13 -5.48
N ALA A 176 -8.29 4.78 -6.34
CA ALA A 176 -8.39 3.44 -6.93
C ALA A 176 -7.15 3.10 -7.79
N THR A 177 -6.63 4.06 -8.58
CA THR A 177 -5.41 3.89 -9.36
C THR A 177 -4.21 3.68 -8.43
N GLN A 178 -4.05 4.52 -7.41
CA GLN A 178 -2.98 4.40 -6.42
C GLN A 178 -2.99 3.02 -5.73
N MET A 179 -4.16 2.54 -5.33
CA MET A 179 -4.30 1.22 -4.70
C MET A 179 -3.85 0.08 -5.61
N ARG A 180 -4.13 0.15 -6.91
CA ARG A 180 -3.65 -0.82 -7.89
C ARG A 180 -2.12 -0.77 -8.01
N LEU A 181 -1.55 0.42 -8.17
CA LEU A 181 -0.11 0.62 -8.29
C LEU A 181 0.65 0.11 -7.04
N LEU A 182 0.12 0.38 -5.86
CA LEU A 182 0.69 -0.13 -4.60
C LEU A 182 0.71 -1.65 -4.56
N THR A 183 -0.32 -2.30 -5.05
CA THR A 183 -0.37 -3.77 -5.13
C THR A 183 0.68 -4.34 -6.09
N GLU A 184 0.98 -3.61 -7.16
CA GLU A 184 1.90 -4.07 -8.20
C GLU A 184 3.38 -3.86 -7.85
N SER A 185 3.73 -2.79 -7.17
CA SER A 185 5.13 -2.33 -7.04
C SER A 185 5.71 -2.41 -5.62
N ILE A 186 4.99 -1.99 -4.60
CA ILE A 186 5.57 -1.75 -3.27
C ILE A 186 6.10 -3.02 -2.60
N GLU A 187 5.38 -4.15 -2.71
CA GLU A 187 5.85 -5.41 -2.12
C GLU A 187 7.19 -5.85 -2.70
N ILE A 188 7.37 -5.70 -4.03
CA ILE A 188 8.61 -6.07 -4.70
C ILE A 188 9.75 -5.18 -4.19
N MET A 189 9.50 -3.88 -4.08
CA MET A 189 10.50 -2.91 -3.69
C MET A 189 11.08 -3.22 -2.30
N TRP A 190 10.22 -3.31 -1.29
CA TRP A 190 10.69 -3.48 0.10
C TRP A 190 11.20 -4.88 0.44
N THR A 191 10.88 -5.90 -0.36
CA THR A 191 11.41 -7.25 -0.15
C THR A 191 12.80 -7.48 -0.74
N VAL A 192 13.26 -6.60 -1.63
CA VAL A 192 14.60 -6.70 -2.25
C VAL A 192 15.56 -5.62 -1.78
N LEU A 193 15.11 -4.63 -1.01
CA LEU A 193 15.91 -3.51 -0.56
C LEU A 193 16.35 -3.64 0.91
N ALA A 194 17.41 -2.94 1.29
CA ALA A 194 17.91 -2.89 2.66
C ALA A 194 17.05 -1.96 3.53
N VAL A 195 16.63 -2.44 4.70
CA VAL A 195 15.66 -1.75 5.56
C VAL A 195 16.18 -0.45 6.18
N GLU A 196 17.43 -0.43 6.68
CA GLU A 196 17.83 0.66 7.59
C GLU A 196 18.15 1.98 6.88
N SER A 197 18.91 1.97 5.81
CA SER A 197 19.24 3.19 5.04
C SER A 197 18.01 3.71 4.26
N ASP A 198 17.24 2.79 3.72
CA ASP A 198 16.08 3.12 2.88
C ASP A 198 14.96 3.75 3.68
N LYS A 199 14.72 3.27 4.90
CA LYS A 199 13.73 3.79 5.84
C LYS A 199 13.94 5.29 6.14
N GLN A 200 15.17 5.69 6.44
CA GLN A 200 15.46 7.07 6.79
C GLN A 200 15.26 8.02 5.59
N TRP A 201 15.70 7.61 4.42
CA TRP A 201 15.53 8.41 3.21
C TRP A 201 14.05 8.51 2.82
N THR A 202 13.31 7.41 2.84
CA THR A 202 11.88 7.41 2.56
C THR A 202 11.11 8.33 3.51
N MET A 203 11.41 8.28 4.81
CA MET A 203 10.81 9.18 5.79
C MET A 203 11.10 10.65 5.48
N ASN A 204 12.35 10.98 5.14
CA ASN A 204 12.73 12.35 4.81
C ASN A 204 12.02 12.85 3.54
N ASP A 205 11.89 12.01 2.53
CA ASP A 205 11.14 12.34 1.31
C ASP A 205 9.65 12.59 1.60
N HIS A 206 9.03 11.71 2.41
CA HIS A 206 7.64 11.90 2.83
C HIS A 206 7.44 13.22 3.58
N LEU A 207 8.36 13.56 4.49
CA LEU A 207 8.29 14.82 5.23
C LEU A 207 8.52 16.04 4.33
N ALA A 208 9.37 15.95 3.31
CA ALA A 208 9.53 16.99 2.31
C ALA A 208 8.25 17.22 1.50
N ILE A 209 7.56 16.14 1.11
CA ILE A 209 6.25 16.20 0.44
C ILE A 209 5.23 16.90 1.37
N VAL A 210 5.12 16.45 2.63
CA VAL A 210 4.20 17.05 3.63
C VAL A 210 4.45 18.54 3.81
N THR A 211 5.71 18.95 3.93
CA THR A 211 6.09 20.37 4.09
C THR A 211 5.63 21.18 2.89
N ALA A 212 5.89 20.69 1.68
CA ALA A 212 5.49 21.37 0.45
C ALA A 212 3.95 21.48 0.31
N LEU A 213 3.20 20.44 0.69
CA LEU A 213 1.73 20.47 0.72
C LEU A 213 1.21 21.51 1.73
N ARG A 214 1.81 21.55 2.93
CA ARG A 214 1.43 22.51 3.98
C ARG A 214 1.66 23.96 3.57
N GLU A 215 2.72 24.21 2.81
CA GLU A 215 3.05 25.53 2.27
C GLU A 215 2.25 25.90 1.01
N GLY A 216 1.46 24.98 0.45
CA GLY A 216 0.78 25.16 -0.84
C GLY A 216 1.76 25.29 -2.01
N ASN A 217 3.00 24.82 -1.84
CA ASN A 217 4.07 24.96 -2.82
C ASN A 217 4.08 23.77 -3.81
N LEU A 218 3.28 23.90 -4.89
CA LEU A 218 3.16 22.83 -5.89
C LEU A 218 4.51 22.45 -6.51
N VAL A 219 5.37 23.40 -6.79
CA VAL A 219 6.68 23.13 -7.44
C VAL A 219 7.57 22.29 -6.51
N ALA A 220 7.61 22.65 -5.22
CA ALA A 220 8.36 21.89 -4.22
C ALA A 220 7.77 20.47 -4.04
N ALA A 221 6.43 20.35 -3.99
CA ALA A 221 5.75 19.06 -3.88
C ALA A 221 6.07 18.15 -5.09
N GLN A 222 5.97 18.68 -6.30
CA GLN A 222 6.29 17.95 -7.53
C GLN A 222 7.75 17.48 -7.56
N ARG A 223 8.69 18.32 -7.12
CA ARG A 223 10.10 17.95 -7.04
C ARG A 223 10.32 16.83 -6.03
N ALA A 224 9.80 16.97 -4.81
CA ALA A 224 9.98 15.96 -3.76
C ALA A 224 9.37 14.60 -4.16
N ILE A 225 8.18 14.59 -4.77
CA ILE A 225 7.54 13.38 -5.28
C ILE A 225 8.38 12.72 -6.38
N ARG A 226 8.88 13.50 -7.33
CA ARG A 226 9.74 12.97 -8.40
C ARG A 226 11.02 12.35 -7.83
N GLU A 227 11.71 13.05 -6.93
CA GLU A 227 12.93 12.56 -6.29
C GLU A 227 12.68 11.26 -5.53
N HIS A 228 11.57 11.16 -4.81
CA HIS A 228 11.16 9.96 -4.08
C HIS A 228 10.91 8.78 -5.02
N ILE A 229 10.01 8.93 -6.00
CA ILE A 229 9.61 7.85 -6.90
C ILE A 229 10.78 7.40 -7.77
N SER A 230 11.54 8.31 -8.37
CA SER A 230 12.68 7.93 -9.22
C SER A 230 13.78 7.23 -8.42
N ARG A 231 13.99 7.60 -7.14
CA ARG A 231 14.93 6.89 -6.26
C ARG A 231 14.49 5.47 -6.01
N ASP A 232 13.22 5.25 -5.77
CA ASP A 232 12.69 3.93 -5.50
C ASP A 232 12.78 3.02 -6.72
N PHE A 233 12.42 3.52 -7.89
CA PHE A 233 12.58 2.76 -9.14
C PHE A 233 14.04 2.52 -9.51
N TYR A 234 14.93 3.48 -9.28
CA TYR A 234 16.37 3.25 -9.44
C TYR A 234 16.88 2.07 -8.60
N ARG A 235 16.40 1.95 -7.35
CA ARG A 235 16.74 0.84 -6.47
C ARG A 235 16.20 -0.49 -6.97
N LEU A 236 14.96 -0.53 -7.50
CA LEU A 236 14.42 -1.73 -8.13
C LEU A 236 15.31 -2.19 -9.30
N VAL A 237 15.72 -1.26 -10.14
CA VAL A 237 16.63 -1.53 -11.25
C VAL A 237 17.97 -2.05 -10.76
N ALA A 238 18.58 -1.41 -9.75
CA ALA A 238 19.84 -1.85 -9.16
C ALA A 238 19.72 -3.26 -8.58
N ALA A 239 18.71 -3.54 -7.75
CA ALA A 239 18.49 -4.86 -7.17
C ALA A 239 18.28 -5.94 -8.23
N ARG A 240 17.58 -5.61 -9.33
CA ARG A 240 17.41 -6.51 -10.46
C ARG A 240 18.74 -6.81 -11.15
N LEU A 241 19.56 -5.79 -11.39
CA LEU A 241 20.88 -5.95 -12.03
C LEU A 241 21.83 -6.76 -11.15
N ASP A 242 21.89 -6.50 -9.85
CA ASP A 242 22.71 -7.26 -8.88
C ASP A 242 22.30 -8.74 -8.84
N THR A 243 21.01 -9.03 -9.01
CA THR A 243 20.53 -10.41 -9.05
C THR A 243 20.88 -11.10 -10.38
N LEU A 244 20.81 -10.37 -11.51
CA LEU A 244 21.16 -10.92 -12.85
C LEU A 244 22.66 -11.05 -13.08
N TYR A 245 23.43 -10.13 -12.50
CA TYR A 245 24.88 -10.03 -12.69
C TYR A 245 25.55 -9.88 -11.32
N PRO A 246 25.54 -10.93 -10.47
CA PRO A 246 26.17 -10.86 -9.17
C PRO A 246 27.67 -10.55 -9.36
N ILE A 247 28.10 -9.41 -8.82
CA ILE A 247 29.52 -9.08 -8.76
C ILE A 247 30.11 -10.10 -7.80
N GLY A 248 30.94 -11.04 -8.35
CA GLY A 248 31.64 -12.02 -7.54
C GLY A 248 32.47 -11.32 -6.45
N PRO A 249 32.78 -12.01 -5.34
CA PRO A 249 33.67 -11.43 -4.33
C PRO A 249 34.93 -10.92 -5.03
N THR A 250 35.20 -9.62 -4.89
CA THR A 250 36.48 -9.04 -5.29
C THR A 250 37.54 -9.76 -4.44
N ASP A 251 38.32 -10.64 -5.06
CA ASP A 251 39.53 -11.22 -4.44
C ASP A 251 40.46 -10.06 -4.08
N GLU A 252 40.39 -9.61 -2.81
CA GLU A 252 41.47 -8.87 -2.14
C GLU A 252 42.25 -9.79 -1.19
#